data_1fd7c3a4c67220153fcfffae3d0019cf
#
_entry.id   1fd7c3a4c67220153fcfffae3d0019cf
#
_cell.length_a   1.000
_cell.length_b   1.000
_cell.length_c   1.000
_cell.angle_alpha   90.00
_cell.angle_beta   90.00
_cell.angle_gamma   90.00
#
_symmetry.space_group_name_H-M   'P 1'
#
loop_
_entity.id
_entity.type
_entity.pdbx_description
1 polymer ?
#
loop_
_entity_poly.entity_id
_entity_poly.type
_entity_poly.pdbx_seq_one_letter_code
_entity_poly.pdbx_strand_id
1 'polypeptide(L)'
;YLASSCTEEWGGDGAPKIVAELQRRGIELFLVCDEGGAIITEPIGGIHGNFAMVGVFEKGKADVKFTARSNGGHASAPSKGTPIARLSAFVNEVETHSPFRKKLLPEVSAMFTELAPYAGFGMKLVFGNVWLFGPVLKAVMPAISAQAGAMLKTTIAFTVQKGSDAYNVLPQEAYVGANMRFIPHQGEKESLEIIKKVADKYGLETEVLHANDYTPPVDIHGEAFHLVEQTIADTFPGLPSSPYVMTGATDAQFYQPICKSCIRFAPVVYGPEQMKGMHGLNENIEYNCLPGAVRFYKNLIRAEK
;
A
#
# COMPACT_ATOMS: atom_id res chain seq x y z
N TYR A 1 25.35 7.33 0.90
CA TYR A 1 24.62 8.54 1.28
C TYR A 1 23.67 8.25 2.42
N LEU A 2 23.49 9.19 3.34
CA LEU A 2 22.40 9.23 4.31
C LEU A 2 21.47 10.37 3.89
N ALA A 3 20.22 10.08 3.59
CA ALA A 3 19.19 11.05 3.28
C ALA A 3 18.22 11.13 4.46
N SER A 4 17.86 12.33 4.89
CA SER A 4 16.89 12.58 5.94
C SER A 4 16.09 13.82 5.61
N SER A 5 14.78 13.76 5.76
CA SER A 5 13.88 14.90 5.61
C SER A 5 12.94 15.01 6.81
N CYS A 6 12.31 16.17 6.97
CA CYS A 6 11.34 16.40 8.04
C CYS A 6 9.90 16.46 7.51
N THR A 7 9.66 16.03 6.28
CA THR A 7 8.38 16.22 5.57
C THR A 7 7.77 14.92 5.03
N GLU A 8 8.31 13.75 5.43
CA GLU A 8 7.86 12.45 4.92
C GLU A 8 6.38 12.20 5.22
N GLU A 9 5.96 12.39 6.47
CA GLU A 9 4.61 12.07 6.98
C GLU A 9 3.45 12.78 6.25
N TRP A 10 3.72 13.88 5.59
CA TRP A 10 2.72 14.59 4.79
C TRP A 10 3.08 14.72 3.30
N GLY A 11 4.08 13.92 2.84
CA GLY A 11 4.47 13.91 1.44
C GLY A 11 5.03 15.23 0.95
N GLY A 12 5.85 15.90 1.77
CA GLY A 12 6.46 17.18 1.43
C GLY A 12 7.62 17.07 0.44
N ASP A 13 8.33 18.16 0.26
CA ASP A 13 9.31 18.32 -0.83
C ASP A 13 10.76 17.93 -0.44
N GLY A 14 10.97 17.37 0.76
CA GLY A 14 12.30 17.00 1.27
C GLY A 14 13.00 15.98 0.37
N ALA A 15 12.42 14.78 0.21
CA ALA A 15 12.98 13.74 -0.65
C ALA A 15 13.05 14.16 -2.12
N PRO A 16 12.04 14.79 -2.75
CA PRO A 16 12.15 15.35 -4.09
C PRO A 16 13.35 16.29 -4.29
N LYS A 17 13.66 17.16 -3.32
CA LYS A 17 14.83 18.06 -3.38
C LYS A 17 16.15 17.31 -3.28
N ILE A 18 16.23 16.29 -2.43
CA ILE A 18 17.40 15.42 -2.33
C ILE A 18 17.64 14.70 -3.65
N VAL A 19 16.61 14.12 -4.24
CA VAL A 19 16.69 13.42 -5.54
C VAL A 19 17.13 14.38 -6.64
N ALA A 20 16.54 15.58 -6.72
CA ALA A 20 16.94 16.59 -7.70
C ALA A 20 18.43 16.98 -7.58
N GLU A 21 18.95 17.08 -6.35
CA GLU A 21 20.36 17.37 -6.14
C GLU A 21 21.26 16.19 -6.53
N LEU A 22 20.87 14.96 -6.25
CA LEU A 22 21.61 13.77 -6.70
C LEU A 22 21.62 13.67 -8.22
N GLN A 23 20.50 13.93 -8.90
CA GLN A 23 20.41 14.00 -10.36
C GLN A 23 21.30 15.10 -10.94
N ARG A 24 21.32 16.29 -10.33
CA ARG A 24 22.19 17.40 -10.74
C ARG A 24 23.67 17.03 -10.67
N ARG A 25 24.04 16.13 -9.75
CA ARG A 25 25.40 15.59 -9.61
C ARG A 25 25.68 14.40 -10.53
N GLY A 26 24.71 13.95 -11.31
CA GLY A 26 24.85 12.76 -12.16
C GLY A 26 24.98 11.44 -11.37
N ILE A 27 24.40 11.38 -10.17
CA ILE A 27 24.49 10.21 -9.30
C ILE A 27 23.32 9.27 -9.61
N GLU A 28 23.66 8.02 -9.95
CA GLU A 28 22.75 6.87 -9.95
C GLU A 28 23.02 6.01 -8.73
N LEU A 29 21.97 5.50 -8.12
CA LEU A 29 22.06 4.69 -6.90
C LEU A 29 21.84 3.20 -7.24
N PHE A 30 22.68 2.34 -6.68
CA PHE A 30 22.53 0.90 -6.76
C PHE A 30 21.35 0.42 -5.92
N LEU A 31 21.22 0.95 -4.71
CA LEU A 31 20.20 0.59 -3.72
C LEU A 31 19.73 1.82 -2.95
N VAL A 32 18.43 1.95 -2.75
CA VAL A 32 17.83 2.75 -1.69
C VAL A 32 17.24 1.79 -0.66
N CYS A 33 17.60 1.95 0.61
CA CYS A 33 17.01 1.22 1.71
C CYS A 33 16.29 2.23 2.62
N ASP A 34 14.98 2.23 2.55
CA ASP A 34 14.09 3.14 3.26
C ASP A 34 13.27 2.36 4.30
N GLU A 35 12.41 3.02 5.03
CA GLU A 35 11.46 2.43 5.97
C GLU A 35 10.30 1.68 5.29
N GLY A 36 9.34 1.16 6.06
CA GLY A 36 8.07 0.60 5.61
C GLY A 36 7.98 -0.92 5.65
N GLY A 37 9.11 -1.64 5.44
CA GLY A 37 9.26 -3.04 5.83
C GLY A 37 9.90 -3.14 7.21
N ALA A 38 9.74 -4.27 7.91
CA ALA A 38 10.24 -4.44 9.27
C ALA A 38 10.38 -5.92 9.64
N ILE A 39 10.86 -6.19 10.85
CA ILE A 39 10.77 -7.51 11.46
C ILE A 39 9.38 -7.63 12.09
N ILE A 40 8.49 -8.38 11.46
CA ILE A 40 7.09 -8.52 11.89
C ILE A 40 6.91 -9.83 12.65
N THR A 41 6.32 -9.74 13.84
CA THR A 41 5.89 -10.90 14.60
C THR A 41 4.55 -11.39 14.07
N GLU A 42 4.50 -12.67 13.66
CA GLU A 42 3.28 -13.31 13.13
C GLU A 42 2.63 -12.54 11.94
N PRO A 43 3.33 -12.36 10.82
CA PRO A 43 2.91 -11.50 9.71
C PRO A 43 1.58 -11.94 9.08
N ILE A 44 1.24 -13.22 9.19
CA ILE A 44 -0.03 -13.79 8.72
C ILE A 44 -0.55 -14.75 9.77
N GLY A 45 -1.85 -14.73 10.06
CA GLY A 45 -2.46 -15.65 11.04
C GLY A 45 -2.14 -17.11 10.73
N GLY A 46 -1.65 -17.84 11.75
CA GLY A 46 -1.23 -19.24 11.62
C GLY A 46 0.23 -19.43 11.18
N ILE A 47 1.00 -18.33 11.02
CA ILE A 47 2.46 -18.35 10.86
C ILE A 47 3.06 -17.73 12.11
N HIS A 48 3.84 -18.51 12.86
CA HIS A 48 4.39 -18.10 14.13
C HIS A 48 5.88 -17.77 14.02
N GLY A 49 6.29 -16.72 14.72
CA GLY A 49 7.67 -16.26 14.78
C GLY A 49 7.87 -14.87 14.19
N ASN A 50 9.13 -14.47 14.09
CA ASN A 50 9.54 -13.19 13.54
C ASN A 50 10.05 -13.38 12.11
N PHE A 51 9.68 -12.45 11.23
CA PHE A 51 10.06 -12.46 9.82
C PHE A 51 10.49 -11.07 9.37
N ALA A 52 11.61 -10.98 8.67
CA ALA A 52 12.02 -9.77 8.00
C ALA A 52 11.17 -9.58 6.74
N MET A 53 10.16 -8.74 6.82
CA MET A 53 9.27 -8.40 5.71
C MET A 53 9.89 -7.25 4.92
N VAL A 54 10.43 -7.57 3.75
CA VAL A 54 11.20 -6.63 2.92
C VAL A 54 10.29 -6.06 1.84
N GLY A 55 9.94 -4.78 1.93
CA GLY A 55 9.06 -4.10 0.99
C GLY A 55 9.69 -3.93 -0.39
N VAL A 56 9.05 -4.46 -1.42
CA VAL A 56 9.59 -4.48 -2.79
C VAL A 56 8.89 -3.52 -3.75
N PHE A 57 7.71 -3.03 -3.40
CA PHE A 57 7.04 -1.91 -4.06
C PHE A 57 5.95 -1.31 -3.16
N GLU A 58 5.52 -0.11 -3.50
CA GLU A 58 4.41 0.60 -2.87
C GLU A 58 3.22 0.69 -3.81
N LYS A 59 2.02 0.60 -3.24
CA LYS A 59 0.80 0.91 -3.97
C LYS A 59 0.73 2.40 -4.27
N GLY A 60 0.26 2.74 -5.48
CA GLY A 60 -0.08 4.11 -5.82
C GLY A 60 -1.24 4.64 -5.01
N LYS A 61 -1.47 5.95 -5.05
CA LYS A 61 -2.51 6.65 -4.30
C LYS A 61 -3.24 7.62 -5.20
N ALA A 62 -4.57 7.77 -5.02
CA ALA A 62 -5.30 8.92 -5.48
C ALA A 62 -6.38 9.35 -4.48
N ASP A 63 -6.63 10.65 -4.44
CA ASP A 63 -7.78 11.26 -3.79
C ASP A 63 -8.74 11.74 -4.89
N VAL A 64 -9.95 11.19 -4.90
CA VAL A 64 -10.94 11.41 -5.96
C VAL A 64 -12.25 11.90 -5.36
N LYS A 65 -12.82 12.93 -5.97
CA LYS A 65 -14.12 13.51 -5.59
C LYS A 65 -15.15 13.18 -6.65
N PHE A 66 -16.30 12.67 -6.22
CA PHE A 66 -17.45 12.37 -7.07
C PHE A 66 -18.59 13.30 -6.69
N THR A 67 -19.05 14.12 -7.63
CA THR A 67 -20.04 15.17 -7.39
C THR A 67 -21.32 14.89 -8.14
N ALA A 68 -22.44 14.96 -7.45
CA ALA A 68 -23.80 14.92 -8.00
C ALA A 68 -24.43 16.31 -7.96
N ARG A 69 -25.03 16.76 -9.08
CA ARG A 69 -25.72 18.05 -9.18
C ARG A 69 -27.21 17.89 -9.44
N SER A 70 -28.01 18.85 -8.96
CA SER A 70 -29.44 18.96 -9.22
C SER A 70 -29.87 20.43 -9.22
N ASN A 71 -31.14 20.68 -9.49
CA ASN A 71 -31.73 22.03 -9.35
C ASN A 71 -32.04 22.41 -7.89
N GLY A 72 -31.80 21.50 -6.93
CA GLY A 72 -32.20 21.69 -5.54
C GLY A 72 -33.73 21.62 -5.37
N GLY A 73 -34.23 22.17 -4.29
CA GLY A 73 -35.68 22.27 -4.04
C GLY A 73 -36.03 22.12 -2.56
N HIS A 74 -37.32 22.19 -2.26
CA HIS A 74 -37.85 22.02 -0.91
C HIS A 74 -38.05 20.54 -0.61
N ALA A 75 -37.61 20.06 0.55
CA ALA A 75 -37.63 18.65 0.91
C ALA A 75 -39.04 18.05 1.07
N SER A 76 -40.10 18.88 1.19
CA SER A 76 -41.48 18.39 1.26
C SER A 76 -42.03 17.85 -0.08
N ALA A 77 -41.37 18.15 -1.21
CA ALA A 77 -41.75 17.67 -2.53
C ALA A 77 -40.51 17.09 -3.25
N PRO A 78 -39.92 15.95 -2.79
CA PRO A 78 -38.69 15.43 -3.32
C PRO A 78 -38.90 14.81 -4.70
N SER A 79 -37.98 15.11 -5.63
CA SER A 79 -37.85 14.40 -6.89
C SER A 79 -37.13 13.06 -6.67
N LYS A 80 -37.27 12.10 -7.62
CA LYS A 80 -36.42 10.89 -7.67
C LYS A 80 -35.01 11.23 -8.14
N GLY A 81 -34.02 10.46 -7.68
CA GLY A 81 -32.63 10.61 -8.13
C GLY A 81 -31.96 11.88 -7.60
N THR A 82 -32.26 12.27 -6.36
CA THR A 82 -31.57 13.37 -5.69
C THR A 82 -30.05 13.12 -5.64
N PRO A 83 -29.21 14.16 -5.51
CA PRO A 83 -27.75 14.01 -5.43
C PRO A 83 -27.30 12.97 -4.41
N ILE A 84 -27.84 13.00 -3.20
CA ILE A 84 -27.50 12.02 -2.14
C ILE A 84 -27.92 10.60 -2.55
N ALA A 85 -29.09 10.41 -3.15
CA ALA A 85 -29.57 9.09 -3.58
C ALA A 85 -28.66 8.46 -4.66
N ARG A 86 -28.20 9.27 -5.64
CA ARG A 86 -27.28 8.83 -6.69
C ARG A 86 -25.91 8.47 -6.12
N LEU A 87 -25.36 9.29 -5.23
CA LEU A 87 -24.09 9.04 -4.55
C LEU A 87 -24.17 7.76 -3.69
N SER A 88 -25.26 7.58 -2.93
CA SER A 88 -25.44 6.38 -2.11
C SER A 88 -25.52 5.11 -2.96
N ALA A 89 -26.20 5.16 -4.11
CA ALA A 89 -26.28 4.03 -5.03
C ALA A 89 -24.90 3.72 -5.65
N PHE A 90 -24.14 4.71 -6.05
CA PHE A 90 -22.78 4.59 -6.53
C PHE A 90 -21.85 3.95 -5.48
N VAL A 91 -21.83 4.48 -4.26
CA VAL A 91 -21.02 3.96 -3.16
C VAL A 91 -21.38 2.50 -2.90
N ASN A 92 -22.69 2.18 -2.81
CA ASN A 92 -23.15 0.82 -2.58
C ASN A 92 -22.73 -0.15 -3.72
N GLU A 93 -22.81 0.26 -5.01
CA GLU A 93 -22.33 -0.58 -6.13
C GLU A 93 -20.84 -0.88 -5.98
N VAL A 94 -20.01 0.14 -5.73
CA VAL A 94 -18.56 -0.01 -5.65
C VAL A 94 -18.13 -0.86 -4.44
N GLU A 95 -18.77 -0.68 -3.30
CA GLU A 95 -18.48 -1.43 -2.07
C GLU A 95 -18.88 -2.91 -2.18
N THR A 96 -20.08 -3.17 -2.72
CA THR A 96 -20.61 -4.54 -2.84
C THR A 96 -20.05 -5.29 -4.05
N HIS A 97 -19.77 -4.57 -5.14
CA HIS A 97 -19.29 -5.13 -6.41
C HIS A 97 -18.06 -4.37 -6.89
N SER A 98 -16.93 -4.54 -6.17
CA SER A 98 -15.67 -3.88 -6.54
C SER A 98 -15.37 -4.04 -8.03
N PRO A 99 -15.18 -2.95 -8.80
CA PRO A 99 -14.93 -3.02 -10.23
C PRO A 99 -13.49 -3.43 -10.58
N PHE A 100 -12.62 -3.57 -9.57
CA PHE A 100 -11.20 -3.85 -9.76
C PHE A 100 -10.90 -5.35 -9.78
N ARG A 101 -10.00 -5.74 -10.70
CA ARG A 101 -9.61 -7.15 -10.88
C ARG A 101 -8.70 -7.63 -9.77
N LYS A 102 -8.90 -8.87 -9.34
CA LYS A 102 -8.00 -9.57 -8.43
C LYS A 102 -6.92 -10.31 -9.23
N LYS A 103 -5.65 -10.07 -8.91
CA LYS A 103 -4.51 -10.81 -9.46
C LYS A 103 -3.51 -11.11 -8.35
N LEU A 104 -3.01 -12.33 -8.33
CA LEU A 104 -1.89 -12.70 -7.47
C LEU A 104 -0.61 -12.32 -8.22
N LEU A 105 0.11 -11.34 -7.68
CA LEU A 105 1.38 -10.87 -8.25
C LEU A 105 2.52 -11.84 -7.93
N PRO A 106 3.62 -11.85 -8.72
CA PRO A 106 4.79 -12.67 -8.44
C PRO A 106 5.35 -12.43 -7.03
N GLU A 107 5.42 -11.18 -6.59
CA GLU A 107 5.94 -10.78 -5.28
C GLU A 107 5.06 -11.30 -4.12
N VAL A 108 3.73 -11.28 -4.31
CA VAL A 108 2.79 -11.88 -3.34
C VAL A 108 2.91 -13.41 -3.33
N SER A 109 3.12 -14.01 -4.51
CA SER A 109 3.35 -15.46 -4.62
C SER A 109 4.65 -15.88 -3.92
N ALA A 110 5.73 -15.12 -4.13
CA ALA A 110 7.01 -15.35 -3.48
C ALA A 110 6.88 -15.22 -1.96
N MET A 111 6.19 -14.17 -1.47
CA MET A 111 5.91 -14.00 -0.04
C MET A 111 5.26 -15.26 0.58
N PHE A 112 4.23 -15.80 -0.05
CA PHE A 112 3.59 -17.02 0.45
C PHE A 112 4.51 -18.23 0.41
N THR A 113 5.29 -18.37 -0.65
CA THR A 113 6.24 -19.49 -0.81
C THR A 113 7.31 -19.45 0.28
N GLU A 114 7.90 -18.28 0.56
CA GLU A 114 8.90 -18.10 1.61
C GLU A 114 8.33 -18.33 3.02
N LEU A 115 7.08 -17.98 3.25
CA LEU A 115 6.40 -18.18 4.53
C LEU A 115 5.84 -19.62 4.71
N ALA A 116 5.71 -20.40 3.63
CA ALA A 116 5.13 -21.76 3.66
C ALA A 116 5.82 -22.72 4.64
N PRO A 117 7.17 -22.77 4.77
CA PRO A 117 7.84 -23.66 5.70
C PRO A 117 7.42 -23.49 7.16
N TYR A 118 7.00 -22.29 7.53
CA TYR A 118 6.66 -21.89 8.90
C TYR A 118 5.17 -21.98 9.22
N ALA A 119 4.36 -22.37 8.23
CA ALA A 119 2.91 -22.52 8.37
C ALA A 119 2.54 -23.93 8.84
N GLY A 120 1.35 -24.06 9.47
CA GLY A 120 0.74 -25.33 9.75
C GLY A 120 0.44 -26.13 8.47
N PHE A 121 0.30 -27.46 8.57
CA PHE A 121 0.28 -28.40 7.43
C PHE A 121 -0.66 -27.96 6.28
N GLY A 122 -1.90 -27.55 6.59
CA GLY A 122 -2.87 -27.14 5.56
C GLY A 122 -2.43 -25.87 4.81
N MET A 123 -1.95 -24.87 5.55
CA MET A 123 -1.45 -23.62 4.95
C MET A 123 -0.11 -23.86 4.21
N LYS A 124 0.76 -24.71 4.74
CA LYS A 124 2.01 -25.11 4.08
C LYS A 124 1.75 -25.74 2.72
N LEU A 125 0.73 -26.60 2.61
CA LEU A 125 0.33 -27.20 1.35
C LEU A 125 -0.13 -26.13 0.34
N VAL A 126 -0.96 -25.17 0.77
CA VAL A 126 -1.50 -24.12 -0.09
C VAL A 126 -0.42 -23.10 -0.48
N PHE A 127 0.37 -22.62 0.47
CA PHE A 127 1.39 -21.59 0.24
C PHE A 127 2.61 -22.14 -0.51
N GLY A 128 2.98 -23.42 -0.29
CA GLY A 128 4.04 -24.08 -1.05
C GLY A 128 3.64 -24.45 -2.48
N ASN A 129 2.34 -24.38 -2.81
CA ASN A 129 1.83 -24.70 -4.15
C ASN A 129 0.93 -23.58 -4.69
N VAL A 130 1.39 -22.33 -4.60
CA VAL A 130 0.65 -21.14 -5.04
C VAL A 130 0.24 -21.24 -6.51
N TRP A 131 1.05 -21.87 -7.36
CA TRP A 131 0.74 -22.10 -8.78
C TRP A 131 -0.56 -22.90 -8.98
N LEU A 132 -0.86 -23.85 -8.07
CA LEU A 132 -2.07 -24.67 -8.11
C LEU A 132 -3.23 -24.00 -7.37
N PHE A 133 -2.98 -23.47 -6.17
CA PHE A 133 -3.99 -22.91 -5.29
C PHE A 133 -4.25 -21.40 -5.49
N GLY A 134 -3.58 -20.75 -6.45
CA GLY A 134 -3.76 -19.32 -6.73
C GLY A 134 -5.22 -18.87 -6.90
N PRO A 135 -6.08 -19.61 -7.64
CA PRO A 135 -7.51 -19.28 -7.73
C PRO A 135 -8.23 -19.29 -6.38
N VAL A 136 -7.93 -20.26 -5.53
CA VAL A 136 -8.49 -20.40 -4.17
C VAL A 136 -8.00 -19.25 -3.29
N LEU A 137 -6.69 -18.96 -3.30
CA LEU A 137 -6.11 -17.85 -2.55
C LEU A 137 -6.77 -16.52 -2.92
N LYS A 138 -6.95 -16.22 -4.22
CA LYS A 138 -7.64 -15.00 -4.67
C LYS A 138 -9.08 -14.88 -4.17
N ALA A 139 -9.76 -16.01 -3.98
CA ALA A 139 -11.12 -16.02 -3.47
C ALA A 139 -11.17 -15.82 -1.94
N VAL A 140 -10.27 -16.49 -1.21
CA VAL A 140 -10.30 -16.60 0.25
C VAL A 140 -9.59 -15.42 0.95
N MET A 141 -8.50 -14.90 0.38
CA MET A 141 -7.70 -13.84 1.02
C MET A 141 -8.52 -12.61 1.48
N PRO A 142 -9.46 -12.07 0.68
CA PRO A 142 -10.27 -10.94 1.14
C PRO A 142 -11.21 -11.27 2.31
N ALA A 143 -11.54 -12.55 2.51
CA ALA A 143 -12.36 -12.99 3.64
C ALA A 143 -11.51 -13.22 4.92
N ILE A 144 -10.19 -13.47 4.76
CA ILE A 144 -9.26 -13.62 5.89
C ILE A 144 -8.98 -12.25 6.53
N SER A 145 -8.62 -11.27 5.71
CA SER A 145 -8.39 -9.89 6.17
C SER A 145 -8.49 -8.88 5.03
N ALA A 146 -8.84 -7.64 5.38
CA ALA A 146 -8.86 -6.52 4.44
C ALA A 146 -7.46 -6.27 3.83
N GLN A 147 -6.40 -6.41 4.63
CA GLN A 147 -5.02 -6.28 4.19
C GLN A 147 -4.64 -7.32 3.14
N ALA A 148 -4.98 -8.60 3.38
CA ALA A 148 -4.75 -9.68 2.41
C ALA A 148 -5.50 -9.42 1.09
N GLY A 149 -6.75 -8.95 1.18
CA GLY A 149 -7.54 -8.53 0.01
C GLY A 149 -6.90 -7.35 -0.75
N ALA A 150 -6.32 -6.39 -0.03
CA ALA A 150 -5.68 -5.22 -0.62
C ALA A 150 -4.40 -5.55 -1.41
N MET A 151 -3.72 -6.66 -1.11
CA MET A 151 -2.57 -7.13 -1.89
C MET A 151 -2.93 -7.71 -3.26
N LEU A 152 -4.22 -7.95 -3.53
CA LEU A 152 -4.68 -8.59 -4.77
C LEU A 152 -5.24 -7.63 -5.81
N LYS A 153 -5.65 -6.42 -5.41
CA LYS A 153 -6.36 -5.48 -6.29
C LYS A 153 -6.13 -4.02 -5.91
N THR A 154 -6.44 -3.13 -6.85
CA THR A 154 -6.69 -1.72 -6.52
C THR A 154 -7.84 -1.63 -5.51
N THR A 155 -7.68 -0.81 -4.50
CA THR A 155 -8.69 -0.56 -3.46
C THR A 155 -9.22 0.86 -3.54
N ILE A 156 -10.45 1.06 -3.08
CA ILE A 156 -11.09 2.36 -2.91
C ILE A 156 -11.81 2.38 -1.58
N ALA A 157 -11.67 3.47 -0.84
CA ALA A 157 -12.38 3.72 0.41
C ALA A 157 -13.02 5.10 0.37
N PHE A 158 -14.33 5.17 0.63
CA PHE A 158 -15.05 6.44 0.70
C PHE A 158 -14.90 7.01 2.11
N THR A 159 -14.27 8.18 2.22
CA THR A 159 -13.85 8.75 3.51
C THR A 159 -14.46 10.12 3.80
N VAL A 160 -14.99 10.80 2.79
CA VAL A 160 -15.59 12.12 2.91
C VAL A 160 -16.97 12.13 2.26
N GLN A 161 -17.95 12.80 2.88
CA GLN A 161 -19.27 13.00 2.29
C GLN A 161 -19.83 14.35 2.69
N LYS A 162 -20.47 15.04 1.75
CA LYS A 162 -21.22 16.28 2.00
C LYS A 162 -22.52 16.31 1.19
N GLY A 163 -23.59 16.76 1.85
CA GLY A 163 -24.90 17.01 1.25
C GLY A 163 -25.39 18.43 1.55
N SER A 164 -26.70 18.60 1.84
CA SER A 164 -27.26 19.88 2.27
C SER A 164 -26.87 20.21 3.70
N ASP A 165 -26.71 21.50 3.99
CA ASP A 165 -26.49 22.00 5.35
C ASP A 165 -27.82 22.15 6.14
N ALA A 166 -29.02 22.00 5.47
CA ALA A 166 -30.32 22.12 6.08
C ALA A 166 -31.25 20.95 5.72
N TYR A 167 -32.02 20.45 6.71
CA TYR A 167 -32.88 19.28 6.54
C TYR A 167 -34.05 19.51 5.57
N ASN A 168 -34.54 20.73 5.42
CA ASN A 168 -35.65 21.08 4.57
C ASN A 168 -35.26 21.48 3.13
N VAL A 169 -33.98 21.34 2.76
CA VAL A 169 -33.44 21.74 1.45
C VAL A 169 -32.81 20.52 0.74
N LEU A 170 -33.26 20.27 -0.49
CA LEU A 170 -32.57 19.33 -1.40
C LEU A 170 -31.28 19.98 -1.91
N PRO A 171 -30.13 19.35 -1.81
CA PRO A 171 -28.87 19.96 -2.22
C PRO A 171 -28.79 20.15 -3.73
N GLN A 172 -28.33 21.31 -4.16
CA GLN A 172 -27.96 21.54 -5.57
C GLN A 172 -26.68 20.77 -5.93
N GLU A 173 -25.80 20.61 -4.97
CA GLU A 173 -24.57 19.83 -5.07
C GLU A 173 -24.41 18.96 -3.84
N ALA A 174 -24.02 17.71 -4.04
CA ALA A 174 -23.53 16.82 -3.01
C ALA A 174 -22.33 16.06 -3.55
N TYR A 175 -21.41 15.65 -2.70
CA TYR A 175 -20.24 14.86 -3.12
C TYR A 175 -19.84 13.80 -2.11
N VAL A 176 -19.10 12.80 -2.62
CA VAL A 176 -18.31 11.87 -1.82
C VAL A 176 -16.85 11.93 -2.26
N GLY A 177 -15.94 11.86 -1.30
CA GLY A 177 -14.51 11.76 -1.51
C GLY A 177 -14.03 10.35 -1.22
N ALA A 178 -13.13 9.85 -2.05
CA ALA A 178 -12.57 8.52 -1.91
C ALA A 178 -11.04 8.55 -1.99
N ASN A 179 -10.38 7.71 -1.19
CA ASN A 179 -8.97 7.38 -1.31
C ASN A 179 -8.83 6.06 -2.07
N MET A 180 -8.03 6.06 -3.13
CA MET A 180 -7.71 4.88 -3.93
C MET A 180 -6.27 4.45 -3.72
N ARG A 181 -6.00 3.13 -3.84
CA ARG A 181 -4.65 2.56 -3.80
C ARG A 181 -4.44 1.64 -4.98
N PHE A 182 -3.55 2.04 -5.89
CA PHE A 182 -3.28 1.32 -7.14
C PHE A 182 -2.27 0.19 -6.97
N ILE A 183 -2.35 -0.82 -7.83
CA ILE A 183 -1.45 -1.98 -7.82
C ILE A 183 -0.94 -2.26 -9.25
N PRO A 184 0.27 -2.83 -9.45
CA PRO A 184 0.94 -2.93 -10.76
C PRO A 184 0.11 -3.49 -11.92
N HIS A 185 -0.78 -4.46 -11.68
CA HIS A 185 -1.59 -5.05 -12.76
C HIS A 185 -2.82 -4.22 -13.14
N GLN A 186 -3.09 -3.13 -12.42
CA GLN A 186 -4.20 -2.21 -12.65
C GLN A 186 -3.85 -0.86 -12.00
N GLY A 187 -2.91 -0.14 -12.65
CA GLY A 187 -2.36 1.11 -12.17
C GLY A 187 -3.34 2.28 -12.20
N GLU A 188 -2.81 3.47 -11.98
CA GLU A 188 -3.55 4.73 -11.87
C GLU A 188 -4.52 4.94 -13.03
N LYS A 189 -4.00 5.03 -14.25
CA LYS A 189 -4.80 5.37 -15.43
C LYS A 189 -5.98 4.43 -15.63
N GLU A 190 -5.72 3.12 -15.65
CA GLU A 190 -6.77 2.12 -15.84
C GLU A 190 -7.81 2.14 -14.71
N SER A 191 -7.34 2.27 -13.46
CA SER A 191 -8.23 2.29 -12.30
C SER A 191 -9.12 3.53 -12.27
N LEU A 192 -8.59 4.70 -12.60
CA LEU A 192 -9.36 5.94 -12.69
C LEU A 192 -10.38 5.90 -13.83
N GLU A 193 -10.03 5.33 -14.98
CA GLU A 193 -10.99 5.13 -16.10
C GLU A 193 -12.14 4.18 -15.70
N ILE A 194 -11.84 3.11 -14.97
CA ILE A 194 -12.84 2.14 -14.51
C ILE A 194 -13.81 2.80 -13.53
N ILE A 195 -13.31 3.48 -12.49
CA ILE A 195 -14.19 4.07 -11.48
C ILE A 195 -15.01 5.23 -12.06
N LYS A 196 -14.43 5.99 -12.99
CA LYS A 196 -15.15 7.02 -13.72
C LYS A 196 -16.33 6.44 -14.51
N LYS A 197 -16.14 5.32 -15.23
CA LYS A 197 -17.23 4.64 -15.94
C LYS A 197 -18.36 4.18 -15.02
N VAL A 198 -18.04 3.78 -13.78
CA VAL A 198 -19.07 3.46 -12.79
C VAL A 198 -19.78 4.72 -12.33
N ALA A 199 -19.06 5.80 -12.04
CA ALA A 199 -19.63 7.09 -11.64
C ALA A 199 -20.55 7.69 -12.72
N ASP A 200 -20.16 7.59 -13.99
CA ASP A 200 -20.94 8.07 -15.14
C ASP A 200 -22.33 7.42 -15.22
N LYS A 201 -22.52 6.16 -14.80
CA LYS A 201 -23.84 5.48 -14.74
C LYS A 201 -24.82 6.22 -13.81
N TYR A 202 -24.31 6.89 -12.80
CA TYR A 202 -25.09 7.64 -11.80
C TYR A 202 -25.13 9.15 -12.10
N GLY A 203 -24.57 9.57 -13.24
CA GLY A 203 -24.50 10.99 -13.62
C GLY A 203 -23.66 11.80 -12.65
N LEU A 204 -22.54 11.26 -12.17
CA LEU A 204 -21.61 11.93 -11.28
C LEU A 204 -20.45 12.53 -12.07
N GLU A 205 -20.04 13.74 -11.68
CA GLU A 205 -18.78 14.34 -12.11
C GLU A 205 -17.64 13.73 -11.31
N THR A 206 -16.53 13.34 -11.97
CA THR A 206 -15.34 12.79 -11.31
C THR A 206 -14.20 13.78 -11.41
N GLU A 207 -13.64 14.16 -10.27
CA GLU A 207 -12.49 15.07 -10.15
C GLU A 207 -11.37 14.33 -9.40
N VAL A 208 -10.19 14.23 -10.02
CA VAL A 208 -8.97 13.68 -9.38
C VAL A 208 -8.25 14.86 -8.72
N LEU A 209 -8.19 14.86 -7.39
CA LEU A 209 -7.57 15.94 -6.61
C LEU A 209 -6.06 15.74 -6.53
N HIS A 210 -5.63 14.51 -6.41
CA HIS A 210 -4.22 14.10 -6.37
C HIS A 210 -4.11 12.66 -6.84
N ALA A 211 -3.05 12.33 -7.57
CA ALA A 211 -2.75 10.94 -7.94
C ALA A 211 -1.25 10.73 -8.13
N ASN A 212 -0.76 9.59 -7.65
CA ASN A 212 0.55 9.03 -7.92
C ASN A 212 0.39 7.54 -8.23
N ASP A 213 1.03 7.04 -9.27
CA ASP A 213 0.97 5.62 -9.59
C ASP A 213 1.80 4.78 -8.60
N TYR A 214 1.69 3.46 -8.70
CA TYR A 214 2.48 2.52 -7.91
C TYR A 214 3.98 2.65 -8.26
N THR A 215 4.87 2.29 -7.31
CA THR A 215 6.29 2.19 -7.60
C THR A 215 6.60 0.89 -8.34
N PRO A 216 7.52 0.89 -9.34
CA PRO A 216 7.95 -0.34 -9.99
C PRO A 216 8.43 -1.38 -8.97
N PRO A 217 7.99 -2.66 -9.09
CA PRO A 217 8.50 -3.71 -8.22
C PRO A 217 10.01 -3.90 -8.37
N VAL A 218 10.70 -4.04 -7.25
CA VAL A 218 12.12 -4.41 -7.23
C VAL A 218 12.28 -5.86 -7.69
N ASP A 219 13.31 -6.13 -8.49
CA ASP A 219 13.68 -7.50 -8.84
C ASP A 219 14.16 -8.27 -7.59
N ILE A 220 13.32 -9.19 -7.12
CA ILE A 220 13.62 -10.02 -5.94
C ILE A 220 14.72 -11.06 -6.18
N HIS A 221 15.16 -11.24 -7.42
CA HIS A 221 16.29 -12.08 -7.82
C HIS A 221 17.52 -11.24 -8.16
N GLY A 222 17.45 -9.92 -8.03
CA GLY A 222 18.53 -8.99 -8.33
C GLY A 222 19.54 -8.85 -7.20
N GLU A 223 20.75 -8.39 -7.54
CA GLU A 223 21.86 -8.22 -6.60
C GLU A 223 21.51 -7.40 -5.36
N ALA A 224 20.77 -6.29 -5.55
CA ALA A 224 20.41 -5.39 -4.47
C ALA A 224 19.48 -6.05 -3.44
N PHE A 225 18.53 -6.87 -3.90
CA PHE A 225 17.64 -7.60 -2.99
C PHE A 225 18.40 -8.67 -2.24
N HIS A 226 19.23 -9.46 -2.93
CA HIS A 226 20.07 -10.48 -2.30
C HIS A 226 21.08 -9.90 -1.30
N LEU A 227 21.63 -8.69 -1.58
CA LEU A 227 22.49 -8.00 -0.62
C LEU A 227 21.76 -7.70 0.69
N VAL A 228 20.50 -7.22 0.60
CA VAL A 228 19.69 -6.95 1.80
C VAL A 228 19.36 -8.24 2.54
N GLU A 229 18.94 -9.30 1.83
CA GLU A 229 18.66 -10.60 2.44
C GLU A 229 19.90 -11.20 3.16
N GLN A 230 21.06 -11.17 2.51
CA GLN A 230 22.31 -11.64 3.12
C GLN A 230 22.68 -10.80 4.34
N THR A 231 22.51 -9.47 4.25
CA THR A 231 22.77 -8.57 5.39
C THR A 231 21.81 -8.84 6.56
N ILE A 232 20.56 -9.19 6.28
CA ILE A 232 19.59 -9.62 7.31
C ILE A 232 20.07 -10.91 7.96
N ALA A 233 20.42 -11.94 7.17
CA ALA A 233 20.89 -13.23 7.67
C ALA A 233 22.16 -13.12 8.53
N ASP A 234 23.12 -12.29 8.12
CA ASP A 234 24.37 -12.05 8.84
C ASP A 234 24.15 -11.25 10.14
N THR A 235 23.17 -10.37 10.16
CA THR A 235 22.89 -9.50 11.33
C THR A 235 21.99 -10.21 12.35
N PHE A 236 21.03 -10.98 11.87
CA PHE A 236 20.00 -11.68 12.66
C PHE A 236 19.97 -13.16 12.31
N PRO A 237 20.95 -13.97 12.77
CA PRO A 237 21.02 -15.39 12.44
C PRO A 237 19.72 -16.13 12.77
N GLY A 238 19.20 -16.85 11.77
CA GLY A 238 17.97 -17.63 11.89
C GLY A 238 16.66 -16.82 11.68
N LEU A 239 16.74 -15.52 11.38
CA LEU A 239 15.59 -14.72 11.00
C LEU A 239 15.29 -14.94 9.51
N PRO A 240 14.14 -15.53 9.14
CA PRO A 240 13.75 -15.65 7.74
C PRO A 240 13.36 -14.30 7.17
N SER A 241 13.72 -14.05 5.90
CA SER A 241 13.26 -12.90 5.11
C SER A 241 12.17 -13.29 4.12
N SER A 242 11.37 -12.33 3.72
CA SER A 242 10.34 -12.50 2.71
C SER A 242 10.09 -11.18 1.98
N PRO A 243 9.90 -11.19 0.64
CA PRO A 243 9.39 -10.00 -0.05
C PRO A 243 8.00 -9.64 0.48
N TYR A 244 7.69 -8.35 0.49
CA TYR A 244 6.44 -7.82 1.01
C TYR A 244 5.90 -6.72 0.10
N VAL A 245 4.56 -6.68 -0.06
CA VAL A 245 3.87 -5.60 -0.78
C VAL A 245 3.43 -4.55 0.21
N MET A 246 3.99 -3.37 0.08
CA MET A 246 3.66 -2.27 0.97
C MET A 246 2.37 -1.56 0.52
N THR A 247 1.44 -1.40 1.44
CA THR A 247 0.15 -0.72 1.19
C THR A 247 0.20 0.77 1.48
N GLY A 248 1.21 1.23 2.24
CA GLY A 248 1.55 2.62 2.48
C GLY A 248 2.46 3.21 1.39
N ALA A 249 2.99 4.39 1.63
CA ALA A 249 3.98 5.06 0.80
C ALA A 249 5.11 5.58 1.71
N THR A 250 6.32 5.72 1.16
CA THR A 250 7.51 6.27 1.82
C THR A 250 8.25 7.21 0.89
N ASP A 251 9.28 7.88 1.38
CA ASP A 251 10.15 8.73 0.56
C ASP A 251 10.86 7.95 -0.57
N ALA A 252 11.00 6.61 -0.47
CA ALA A 252 11.57 5.75 -1.51
C ALA A 252 10.90 5.90 -2.88
N GLN A 253 9.62 6.27 -2.93
CA GLN A 253 8.90 6.50 -4.19
C GLN A 253 9.56 7.57 -5.06
N PHE A 254 10.18 8.57 -4.47
CA PHE A 254 10.79 9.69 -5.18
C PHE A 254 12.15 9.33 -5.80
N TYR A 255 12.81 8.27 -5.32
CA TYR A 255 14.12 7.85 -5.79
C TYR A 255 14.09 7.00 -7.07
N GLN A 256 12.91 6.58 -7.53
CA GLN A 256 12.75 5.75 -8.74
C GLN A 256 13.48 6.29 -9.99
N PRO A 257 13.59 7.62 -10.23
CA PRO A 257 14.31 8.14 -11.39
C PRO A 257 15.83 7.89 -11.38
N ILE A 258 16.42 7.61 -10.20
CA ILE A 258 17.87 7.45 -10.00
C ILE A 258 18.24 6.10 -9.36
N CYS A 259 17.25 5.26 -9.04
CA CYS A 259 17.46 3.95 -8.41
C CYS A 259 16.41 2.95 -8.87
N LYS A 260 16.84 1.80 -9.37
CA LYS A 260 15.93 0.69 -9.75
C LYS A 260 15.56 -0.21 -8.58
N SER A 261 16.35 -0.19 -7.50
CA SER A 261 16.22 -1.08 -6.35
C SER A 261 15.91 -0.26 -5.09
N CYS A 262 14.70 0.33 -5.06
CA CYS A 262 14.20 1.02 -3.88
C CYS A 262 13.52 -0.01 -2.96
N ILE A 263 14.24 -0.48 -1.96
CA ILE A 263 13.82 -1.47 -0.97
C ILE A 263 13.37 -0.75 0.31
N ARG A 264 12.35 -1.29 0.98
CA ARG A 264 11.81 -0.76 2.24
C ARG A 264 12.05 -1.81 3.33
N PHE A 265 12.98 -1.51 4.23
CA PHE A 265 13.26 -2.37 5.38
C PHE A 265 13.94 -1.59 6.51
N ALA A 266 13.19 -1.35 7.58
CA ALA A 266 13.74 -0.88 8.85
C ALA A 266 13.88 -2.08 9.80
N PRO A 267 15.09 -2.41 10.28
CA PRO A 267 15.33 -3.62 11.09
C PRO A 267 14.89 -3.43 12.55
N VAL A 268 13.65 -3.02 12.75
CA VAL A 268 12.96 -2.90 14.04
C VAL A 268 11.85 -3.94 14.14
N VAL A 269 11.53 -4.35 15.35
CA VAL A 269 10.53 -5.40 15.59
C VAL A 269 9.17 -4.77 15.86
N TYR A 270 8.18 -5.15 15.06
CA TYR A 270 6.78 -4.81 15.27
C TYR A 270 5.95 -6.04 15.63
N GLY A 271 5.50 -6.07 16.87
CA GLY A 271 4.45 -6.97 17.34
C GLY A 271 3.05 -6.40 17.09
N PRO A 272 1.99 -7.14 17.50
CA PRO A 272 0.61 -6.69 17.31
C PRO A 272 0.29 -5.34 17.98
N GLU A 273 0.93 -5.03 19.12
CA GLU A 273 0.73 -3.76 19.83
C GLU A 273 1.36 -2.60 19.07
N GLN A 274 2.61 -2.74 18.62
CA GLN A 274 3.31 -1.74 17.83
C GLN A 274 2.56 -1.45 16.53
N MET A 275 2.09 -2.50 15.83
CA MET A 275 1.30 -2.36 14.60
C MET A 275 -0.01 -1.58 14.81
N LYS A 276 -0.66 -1.73 15.98
CA LYS A 276 -1.88 -0.96 16.32
C LYS A 276 -1.57 0.49 16.69
N GLY A 277 -0.40 0.73 17.26
CA GLY A 277 0.04 2.06 17.71
C GLY A 277 0.54 2.96 16.58
N MET A 278 0.87 2.41 15.42
CA MET A 278 1.43 3.13 14.28
C MET A 278 0.51 4.29 13.87
N HIS A 279 1.05 5.52 13.84
CA HIS A 279 0.32 6.79 13.64
C HIS A 279 -0.84 7.01 14.63
N GLY A 280 -0.82 6.32 15.77
CA GLY A 280 -1.88 6.36 16.77
C GLY A 280 -1.39 6.77 18.15
N LEU A 281 -2.24 6.54 19.16
CA LEU A 281 -1.86 6.78 20.57
C LEU A 281 -0.90 5.68 21.05
N ASN A 282 0.12 6.09 21.84
CA ASN A 282 1.14 5.21 22.42
C ASN A 282 2.00 4.49 21.36
N GLU A 283 2.24 5.12 20.20
CA GLU A 283 3.21 4.62 19.23
C GLU A 283 4.56 4.38 19.89
N ASN A 284 5.10 3.20 19.72
CA ASN A 284 6.33 2.79 20.39
C ASN A 284 7.07 1.70 19.61
N ILE A 285 8.37 1.58 19.90
CA ILE A 285 9.21 0.42 19.54
C ILE A 285 9.97 -0.06 20.77
N GLU A 286 10.33 -1.34 20.78
CA GLU A 286 11.17 -1.87 21.83
C GLU A 286 12.62 -1.40 21.64
N TYR A 287 13.20 -0.75 22.65
CA TYR A 287 14.56 -0.19 22.58
C TYR A 287 15.64 -1.27 22.38
N ASN A 288 15.39 -2.52 22.75
CA ASN A 288 16.33 -3.64 22.58
C ASN A 288 16.55 -4.03 21.10
N CYS A 289 15.69 -3.60 20.18
CA CYS A 289 15.90 -3.82 18.74
C CYS A 289 16.93 -2.83 18.14
N LEU A 290 17.15 -1.67 18.74
CA LEU A 290 18.01 -0.61 18.21
C LEU A 290 19.47 -1.02 17.97
N PRO A 291 20.15 -1.76 18.86
CA PRO A 291 21.51 -2.24 18.59
C PRO A 291 21.60 -3.17 17.37
N GLY A 292 20.54 -3.98 17.12
CA GLY A 292 20.42 -4.80 15.94
C GLY A 292 20.27 -3.95 14.69
N ALA A 293 19.44 -2.95 14.73
CA ALA A 293 19.23 -2.00 13.64
C ALA A 293 20.52 -1.29 13.23
N VAL A 294 21.27 -0.79 14.20
CA VAL A 294 22.57 -0.16 13.93
C VAL A 294 23.56 -1.13 13.29
N ARG A 295 23.61 -2.39 13.76
CA ARG A 295 24.47 -3.43 13.14
C ARG A 295 24.08 -3.70 11.71
N PHE A 296 22.79 -3.82 11.41
CA PHE A 296 22.29 -4.06 10.06
C PHE A 296 22.78 -2.98 9.09
N TYR A 297 22.55 -1.70 9.37
CA TYR A 297 23.00 -0.62 8.49
C TYR A 297 24.52 -0.56 8.36
N LYS A 298 25.27 -0.82 9.43
CA LYS A 298 26.74 -0.92 9.35
C LYS A 298 27.21 -2.08 8.47
N ASN A 299 26.52 -3.22 8.53
CA ASN A 299 26.84 -4.38 7.69
C ASN A 299 26.48 -4.10 6.24
N LEU A 300 25.29 -3.53 5.97
CA LEU A 300 24.85 -3.16 4.64
C LEU A 300 25.83 -2.20 3.95
N ILE A 301 26.25 -1.13 4.65
CA ILE A 301 27.22 -0.15 4.12
C ILE A 301 28.59 -0.79 3.85
N ARG A 302 28.99 -1.79 4.64
CA ARG A 302 30.29 -2.47 4.45
C ARG A 302 30.27 -3.52 3.37
N ALA A 303 29.12 -4.11 3.10
CA ALA A 303 28.96 -5.15 2.09
C ALA A 303 28.89 -4.56 0.67
N GLU A 304 28.48 -3.29 0.54
CA GLU A 304 28.54 -2.51 -0.71
C GLU A 304 29.99 -2.05 -0.93
N LYS A 305 30.74 -2.78 -1.80
CA LYS A 305 32.13 -2.46 -2.17
C LYS A 305 32.25 -2.24 -3.67
#